data_c1247bfc9aa7003ad972939f5c3ee33b
#
_entry.id   c1247bfc9aa7003ad972939f5c3ee33b
#
_cell.length_a   1.000
_cell.length_b   1.000
_cell.length_c   1.000
_cell.angle_alpha   90.00
_cell.angle_beta   90.00
_cell.angle_gamma   90.00
#
_symmetry.space_group_name_H-M   'P 1'
#
loop_
_entity.id
_entity.type
_entity.pdbx_description
1 polymer ?
#
loop_
_entity_poly.entity_id
_entity_poly.type
_entity_poly.pdbx_seq_one_letter_code
_entity_poly.pdbx_strand_id
1 'polypeptide(L)'
;MYDDYNAMYNKYKVADMTNDAVYEEFCRVVDVENYLFFYAINVYLNNGDWPYNNHKAYRYYAADGEAYQPGTVFDGRWRFVVHDTDGTFGASGNLLNSHLLSKSSARRSELFQALMKRQECVDLFIEYLMEVMNGAFSPENYSRLITEMHEARKAEATLYNATSRFATNSIENIEAELKDFYVFAEKRPEYLWRLELRQAFKTSGKTYTISITAPENAYIMTGNWKIDTDFSGTYIVEYGEDFEIFPAVGYEFSHWIVNGEVIVEDTLLSLDFEDAIDNKITVTPVVVRQTENLHLTVYEYSASGSQDYLVLYNPHDVALTTKGYQLSDSASKPGKYTLPGKIVEPGEFVVVYSDNYIGRETLHQMSMPFGLKQGENIYLSFENRLLETISVIDLHDGCICRRNLTDGKFYETKAD
;
A
#
# COMPACT_ATOMS: atom_id res chain seq x y z
N MET A 1 19.44 -24.06 8.86
CA MET A 1 19.01 -22.64 8.93
C MET A 1 20.11 -21.71 9.44
N TYR A 2 20.64 -21.90 10.65
CA TYR A 2 21.73 -21.05 11.18
C TYR A 2 23.02 -21.12 10.34
N ASP A 3 23.42 -22.34 9.95
CA ASP A 3 24.59 -22.55 9.10
C ASP A 3 24.43 -21.94 7.71
N ASP A 4 23.23 -22.00 7.13
CA ASP A 4 22.92 -21.39 5.83
C ASP A 4 22.99 -19.87 5.88
N TYR A 5 22.47 -19.27 6.97
CA TYR A 5 22.58 -17.84 7.18
C TYR A 5 24.04 -17.41 7.31
N ASN A 6 24.83 -18.13 8.12
CA ASN A 6 26.25 -17.83 8.28
C ASN A 6 27.04 -18.01 6.98
N ALA A 7 26.72 -19.03 6.19
CA ALA A 7 27.35 -19.23 4.88
C ALA A 7 27.05 -18.06 3.93
N MET A 8 25.81 -17.63 3.84
CA MET A 8 25.39 -16.46 3.08
C MET A 8 26.12 -15.22 3.58
N TYR A 9 26.00 -14.89 4.87
CA TYR A 9 26.60 -13.70 5.45
C TYR A 9 28.13 -13.64 5.24
N ASN A 10 28.84 -14.73 5.54
CA ASN A 10 30.30 -14.80 5.40
C ASN A 10 30.77 -14.70 3.95
N LYS A 11 29.98 -15.19 3.00
CA LYS A 11 30.27 -15.03 1.57
C LYS A 11 30.19 -13.59 1.13
N TYR A 12 29.08 -12.93 1.44
CA TYR A 12 28.74 -11.65 0.84
C TYR A 12 29.25 -10.43 1.62
N LYS A 13 29.54 -10.53 2.91
CA LYS A 13 30.09 -9.41 3.69
C LYS A 13 31.46 -8.93 3.19
N VAL A 14 32.19 -9.76 2.48
CA VAL A 14 33.53 -9.45 1.92
C VAL A 14 33.49 -9.37 0.38
N ALA A 15 32.34 -9.63 -0.23
CA ALA A 15 32.20 -9.62 -1.68
C ALA A 15 32.27 -8.19 -2.26
N ASP A 16 32.72 -8.11 -3.51
CA ASP A 16 32.70 -6.86 -4.24
C ASP A 16 31.31 -6.64 -4.87
N MET A 17 30.46 -5.91 -4.17
CA MET A 17 29.10 -5.59 -4.62
C MET A 17 29.05 -4.60 -5.78
N THR A 18 30.18 -4.00 -6.17
CA THR A 18 30.25 -3.17 -7.38
C THR A 18 30.30 -4.00 -8.67
N ASN A 19 30.58 -5.30 -8.53
CA ASN A 19 30.52 -6.25 -9.65
C ASN A 19 29.07 -6.73 -9.86
N ASP A 20 28.50 -6.47 -11.03
CA ASP A 20 27.10 -6.77 -11.35
C ASP A 20 26.76 -8.25 -11.19
N ALA A 21 27.62 -9.17 -11.64
CA ALA A 21 27.37 -10.60 -11.54
C ALA A 21 27.31 -11.07 -10.06
N VAL A 22 28.15 -10.49 -9.20
CA VAL A 22 28.16 -10.76 -7.76
C VAL A 22 26.91 -10.20 -7.10
N TYR A 23 26.54 -8.99 -7.46
CA TYR A 23 25.33 -8.34 -6.94
C TYR A 23 24.04 -9.07 -7.37
N GLU A 24 23.93 -9.43 -8.65
CA GLU A 24 22.81 -10.23 -9.13
C GLU A 24 22.69 -11.59 -8.41
N GLU A 25 23.83 -12.26 -8.17
CA GLU A 25 23.82 -13.49 -7.38
C GLU A 25 23.34 -13.26 -5.96
N PHE A 26 23.76 -12.16 -5.34
CA PHE A 26 23.31 -11.76 -4.02
C PHE A 26 21.79 -11.49 -3.98
N CYS A 27 21.24 -10.77 -4.96
CA CYS A 27 19.79 -10.47 -5.07
C CYS A 27 18.92 -11.72 -5.22
N ARG A 28 19.47 -12.84 -5.74
CA ARG A 28 18.77 -14.14 -5.79
C ARG A 28 18.70 -14.83 -4.42
N VAL A 29 19.55 -14.45 -3.49
CA VAL A 29 19.69 -15.08 -2.17
C VAL A 29 19.10 -14.22 -1.05
N VAL A 30 19.18 -12.90 -1.21
CA VAL A 30 18.73 -11.90 -0.23
C VAL A 30 17.76 -10.94 -0.90
N ASP A 31 16.70 -10.62 -0.22
CA ASP A 31 15.80 -9.53 -0.58
C ASP A 31 16.46 -8.20 -0.18
N VAL A 32 17.11 -7.56 -1.14
CA VAL A 32 17.94 -6.37 -0.91
C VAL A 32 17.08 -5.18 -0.50
N GLU A 33 15.92 -5.01 -1.12
CA GLU A 33 14.96 -3.96 -0.77
C GLU A 33 14.52 -4.10 0.70
N ASN A 34 14.08 -5.29 1.09
CA ASN A 34 13.74 -5.57 2.49
C ASN A 34 14.94 -5.32 3.43
N TYR A 35 16.14 -5.72 3.04
CA TYR A 35 17.33 -5.53 3.88
C TYR A 35 17.67 -4.05 4.08
N LEU A 36 17.63 -3.25 3.01
CA LEU A 36 17.94 -1.83 3.08
C LEU A 36 16.85 -1.04 3.82
N PHE A 37 15.58 -1.39 3.61
CA PHE A 37 14.46 -0.81 4.36
C PHE A 37 14.54 -1.15 5.85
N PHE A 38 14.82 -2.41 6.20
CA PHE A 38 15.09 -2.82 7.58
C PHE A 38 16.24 -2.00 8.21
N TYR A 39 17.29 -1.74 7.42
CA TYR A 39 18.43 -0.93 7.87
C TYR A 39 18.03 0.53 8.08
N ALA A 40 17.26 1.12 7.17
CA ALA A 40 16.78 2.49 7.25
C ALA A 40 15.95 2.72 8.53
N ILE A 41 15.03 1.82 8.85
CA ILE A 41 14.22 1.87 10.08
C ILE A 41 15.13 1.88 11.32
N ASN A 42 16.06 0.93 11.44
CA ASN A 42 16.92 0.82 12.61
C ASN A 42 17.87 2.03 12.77
N VAL A 43 18.38 2.55 11.67
CA VAL A 43 19.20 3.77 11.66
C VAL A 43 18.38 4.97 12.10
N TYR A 44 17.17 5.15 11.52
CA TYR A 44 16.29 6.24 11.92
C TYR A 44 15.95 6.19 13.40
N LEU A 45 15.50 5.04 13.89
CA LEU A 45 15.10 4.83 15.29
C LEU A 45 16.25 4.93 16.28
N ASN A 46 17.50 5.04 15.82
CA ASN A 46 18.69 5.05 16.67
C ASN A 46 18.71 3.83 17.61
N ASN A 47 18.47 2.62 17.06
CA ASN A 47 18.39 1.39 17.83
C ASN A 47 19.75 1.03 18.44
N GLY A 48 19.89 1.18 19.76
CA GLY A 48 21.15 1.00 20.48
C GLY A 48 21.60 -0.46 20.61
N ASP A 49 20.68 -1.39 20.60
CA ASP A 49 20.95 -2.82 20.76
C ASP A 49 21.24 -3.54 19.44
N TRP A 50 20.82 -2.94 18.35
CA TRP A 50 21.04 -3.43 17.00
C TRP A 50 22.38 -2.88 16.43
N PRO A 51 23.10 -3.63 15.57
CA PRO A 51 22.81 -4.94 15.01
C PRO A 51 23.39 -6.14 15.79
N TYR A 52 23.96 -6.00 16.95
CA TYR A 52 24.54 -7.13 17.71
C TYR A 52 23.48 -8.03 18.29
N ASN A 53 22.49 -7.42 18.92
CA ASN A 53 21.30 -8.09 19.39
C ASN A 53 20.16 -7.78 18.42
N ASN A 54 19.03 -8.42 18.59
CA ASN A 54 17.77 -8.06 17.91
C ASN A 54 17.86 -8.13 16.36
N HIS A 55 18.82 -8.90 15.85
CA HIS A 55 18.98 -9.14 14.42
C HIS A 55 18.29 -10.45 14.06
N LYS A 56 17.11 -10.37 13.48
CA LYS A 56 16.32 -11.52 13.04
C LYS A 56 16.19 -11.55 11.53
N ALA A 57 16.45 -12.73 10.98
CA ALA A 57 16.23 -13.03 9.58
C ALA A 57 15.42 -14.32 9.43
N TYR A 58 14.66 -14.43 8.37
CA TYR A 58 13.94 -15.63 8.00
C TYR A 58 14.10 -15.93 6.52
N ARG A 59 13.85 -17.17 6.17
CA ARG A 59 13.84 -17.66 4.79
C ARG A 59 12.82 -18.77 4.67
N TYR A 60 12.03 -18.75 3.59
CA TYR A 60 11.17 -19.87 3.25
C TYR A 60 11.99 -21.00 2.62
N TYR A 61 11.72 -22.23 3.04
CA TYR A 61 12.27 -23.44 2.44
C TYR A 61 11.10 -24.24 1.87
N ALA A 62 11.06 -24.35 0.53
CA ALA A 62 10.06 -25.15 -0.14
C ALA A 62 10.16 -26.62 0.28
N ALA A 63 9.01 -27.29 0.45
CA ALA A 63 8.96 -28.73 0.70
C ALA A 63 9.37 -29.50 -0.55
N ASP A 64 9.68 -30.79 -0.39
CA ASP A 64 10.03 -31.66 -1.51
C ASP A 64 8.91 -31.66 -2.57
N GLY A 65 9.27 -31.27 -3.80
CA GLY A 65 8.34 -31.16 -4.93
C GLY A 65 7.57 -29.85 -5.02
N GLU A 66 7.74 -28.93 -4.08
CA GLU A 66 7.18 -27.59 -4.11
C GLU A 66 8.13 -26.61 -4.82
N ALA A 67 7.59 -25.72 -5.64
CA ALA A 67 8.36 -24.68 -6.30
C ALA A 67 8.36 -23.39 -5.47
N TYR A 68 9.48 -22.66 -5.46
CA TYR A 68 9.51 -21.29 -4.95
C TYR A 68 8.63 -20.39 -5.80
N GLN A 69 8.01 -19.39 -5.16
CA GLN A 69 7.10 -18.42 -5.79
C GLN A 69 7.80 -17.07 -5.96
N PRO A 70 8.41 -16.77 -7.11
CA PRO A 70 9.12 -15.51 -7.35
C PRO A 70 8.25 -14.29 -7.07
N GLY A 71 8.83 -13.24 -6.47
CA GLY A 71 8.13 -12.00 -6.15
C GLY A 71 7.23 -12.06 -4.91
N THR A 72 7.23 -13.17 -4.18
CA THR A 72 6.47 -13.33 -2.93
C THR A 72 7.38 -13.63 -1.74
N VAL A 73 6.83 -13.69 -0.53
CA VAL A 73 7.57 -14.11 0.67
C VAL A 73 8.00 -15.59 0.64
N PHE A 74 7.53 -16.35 -0.33
CA PHE A 74 7.83 -17.77 -0.57
C PHE A 74 8.89 -18.00 -1.66
N ASP A 75 9.63 -16.95 -2.05
CA ASP A 75 10.64 -17.02 -3.12
C ASP A 75 11.98 -17.61 -2.68
N GLY A 76 12.14 -17.93 -1.41
CA GLY A 76 13.34 -18.54 -0.85
C GLY A 76 14.49 -17.56 -0.56
N ARG A 77 14.30 -16.25 -0.68
CA ARG A 77 15.28 -15.25 -0.30
C ARG A 77 15.28 -14.99 1.20
N TRP A 78 16.43 -14.58 1.74
CA TRP A 78 16.55 -14.09 3.11
C TRP A 78 15.89 -12.71 3.26
N ARG A 79 15.07 -12.55 4.31
CA ARG A 79 14.44 -11.31 4.73
C ARG A 79 14.72 -11.01 6.19
N PHE A 80 14.68 -9.73 6.54
CA PHE A 80 15.01 -9.23 7.86
C PHE A 80 13.77 -8.59 8.50
N VAL A 81 13.66 -8.72 9.81
CA VAL A 81 12.49 -8.28 10.57
C VAL A 81 12.92 -7.33 11.67
N VAL A 82 12.30 -6.16 11.73
CA VAL A 82 12.43 -5.25 12.87
C VAL A 82 11.86 -5.93 14.10
N HIS A 83 12.67 -6.04 15.14
CA HIS A 83 12.32 -6.77 16.34
C HIS A 83 13.00 -6.13 17.54
N ASP A 84 12.29 -6.12 18.68
CA ASP A 84 12.80 -5.67 19.98
C ASP A 84 13.37 -4.26 19.90
N THR A 85 12.50 -3.28 19.83
CA THR A 85 12.84 -1.87 19.62
C THR A 85 12.85 -1.07 20.91
N ASP A 86 12.92 -1.70 22.07
CA ASP A 86 12.96 -1.03 23.38
C ASP A 86 14.24 -0.21 23.61
N GLY A 87 15.35 -0.59 22.94
CA GLY A 87 16.60 0.17 22.91
C GLY A 87 16.65 1.33 21.91
N THR A 88 15.50 1.83 21.43
CA THR A 88 15.40 2.90 20.42
C THR A 88 15.22 4.30 21.04
N PHE A 89 15.14 5.31 20.20
CA PHE A 89 14.82 6.70 20.55
C PHE A 89 15.73 7.33 21.61
N GLY A 90 16.97 6.87 21.68
CA GLY A 90 17.91 7.37 22.67
C GLY A 90 17.73 6.82 24.09
N ALA A 91 17.02 5.71 24.27
CA ALA A 91 16.83 5.04 25.57
C ALA A 91 18.13 4.77 26.34
N SER A 92 19.27 4.77 25.67
CA SER A 92 20.61 4.67 26.26
C SER A 92 21.20 6.03 26.67
N GLY A 93 20.41 7.10 26.72
CA GLY A 93 20.86 8.44 27.10
C GLY A 93 21.58 9.23 25.99
N ASN A 94 21.57 8.74 24.77
CA ASN A 94 22.25 9.36 23.63
C ASN A 94 21.25 9.61 22.48
N LEU A 95 20.41 10.62 22.68
CA LEU A 95 19.21 10.91 21.91
C LEU A 95 19.41 10.96 20.38
N LEU A 96 20.54 11.51 19.93
CA LEU A 96 20.87 11.71 18.52
C LEU A 96 22.17 11.00 18.13
N ASN A 97 22.36 9.77 18.60
CA ASN A 97 23.56 9.03 18.30
C ASN A 97 23.62 8.66 16.80
N SER A 98 24.82 8.69 16.22
CA SER A 98 25.00 8.36 14.82
C SER A 98 25.31 6.88 14.62
N HIS A 99 24.41 6.15 13.96
CA HIS A 99 24.65 4.79 13.51
C HIS A 99 25.55 4.73 12.26
N LEU A 100 25.40 5.67 11.35
CA LEU A 100 26.13 5.66 10.08
C LEU A 100 27.59 6.09 10.25
N LEU A 101 27.88 6.99 11.21
CA LEU A 101 29.19 7.55 11.43
C LEU A 101 29.99 6.80 12.51
N SER A 102 29.36 5.88 13.23
CA SER A 102 30.06 5.10 14.26
C SER A 102 31.21 4.33 13.64
N LYS A 103 32.42 4.53 14.16
CA LYS A 103 33.62 3.75 13.81
C LYS A 103 33.61 2.35 14.44
N SER A 104 32.73 2.11 15.39
CA SER A 104 32.55 0.80 15.98
C SER A 104 31.94 -0.11 14.91
N SER A 105 32.63 -1.22 14.58
CA SER A 105 32.11 -2.29 13.74
C SER A 105 30.77 -2.85 14.25
N ALA A 106 30.45 -2.51 15.47
CA ALA A 106 29.24 -2.78 16.18
C ALA A 106 27.98 -2.23 15.53
N ARG A 107 28.01 -1.04 15.03
CA ARG A 107 26.82 -0.34 14.52
C ARG A 107 26.71 -0.37 13.00
N ARG A 108 27.65 -1.06 12.34
CA ARG A 108 27.66 -1.25 10.90
C ARG A 108 27.91 -2.72 10.58
N SER A 109 26.90 -3.40 10.13
CA SER A 109 27.09 -4.73 9.56
C SER A 109 28.10 -4.67 8.41
N GLU A 110 29.03 -5.63 8.36
CA GLU A 110 29.99 -5.74 7.26
C GLU A 110 29.26 -5.94 5.91
N LEU A 111 28.12 -6.62 5.93
CA LEU A 111 27.26 -6.80 4.75
C LEU A 111 26.68 -5.46 4.27
N PHE A 112 26.18 -4.64 5.18
CA PHE A 112 25.71 -3.28 4.83
C PHE A 112 26.85 -2.44 4.25
N GLN A 113 28.03 -2.51 4.83
CA GLN A 113 29.21 -1.78 4.31
C GLN A 113 29.62 -2.27 2.91
N ALA A 114 29.44 -3.56 2.61
CA ALA A 114 29.71 -4.08 1.27
C ALA A 114 28.70 -3.52 0.25
N LEU A 115 27.42 -3.46 0.61
CA LEU A 115 26.36 -2.89 -0.24
C LEU A 115 26.54 -1.38 -0.46
N MET A 116 26.94 -0.63 0.55
CA MET A 116 27.17 0.83 0.45
C MET A 116 28.34 1.23 -0.46
N LYS A 117 29.04 0.29 -1.06
CA LYS A 117 30.00 0.56 -2.14
C LYS A 117 29.32 0.67 -3.51
N ARG A 118 28.09 0.19 -3.66
CA ARG A 118 27.27 0.26 -4.86
C ARG A 118 26.33 1.46 -4.77
N GLN A 119 26.42 2.37 -5.75
CA GLN A 119 25.66 3.62 -5.72
C GLN A 119 24.14 3.37 -5.67
N GLU A 120 23.63 2.45 -6.47
CA GLU A 120 22.20 2.06 -6.46
C GLU A 120 21.70 1.64 -5.05
N CYS A 121 22.54 0.94 -4.27
CA CYS A 121 22.18 0.57 -2.91
C CYS A 121 22.22 1.78 -1.94
N VAL A 122 23.12 2.74 -2.19
CA VAL A 122 23.16 4.00 -1.41
C VAL A 122 21.91 4.81 -1.69
N ASP A 123 21.54 4.95 -2.95
CA ASP A 123 20.37 5.73 -3.38
C ASP A 123 19.09 5.11 -2.78
N LEU A 124 18.88 3.83 -2.96
CA LEU A 124 17.73 3.11 -2.39
C LEU A 124 17.67 3.18 -0.86
N PHE A 125 18.82 3.11 -0.19
CA PHE A 125 18.87 3.26 1.27
C PHE A 125 18.46 4.66 1.72
N ILE A 126 18.88 5.71 1.00
CA ILE A 126 18.53 7.11 1.29
C ILE A 126 17.04 7.34 1.00
N GLU A 127 16.51 6.81 -0.10
CA GLU A 127 15.07 6.85 -0.43
C GLU A 127 14.24 6.22 0.69
N TYR A 128 14.61 5.04 1.17
CA TYR A 128 13.93 4.41 2.31
C TYR A 128 14.04 5.20 3.61
N LEU A 129 15.16 5.89 3.86
CA LEU A 129 15.25 6.80 5.01
C LEU A 129 14.28 7.98 4.86
N MET A 130 14.15 8.56 3.67
CA MET A 130 13.20 9.64 3.40
C MET A 130 11.77 9.15 3.58
N GLU A 131 11.43 7.96 3.07
CA GLU A 131 10.12 7.33 3.26
C GLU A 131 9.79 7.16 4.76
N VAL A 132 10.71 6.61 5.54
CA VAL A 132 10.54 6.41 6.99
C VAL A 132 10.32 7.73 7.71
N MET A 133 11.11 8.76 7.38
CA MET A 133 11.06 10.07 8.04
C MET A 133 9.85 10.91 7.66
N ASN A 134 9.38 10.81 6.43
CA ASN A 134 8.24 11.58 5.93
C ASN A 134 6.91 10.85 6.15
N GLY A 135 6.94 9.53 6.30
CA GLY A 135 5.78 8.68 6.50
C GLY A 135 5.51 8.36 7.98
N ALA A 136 5.75 7.11 8.34
CA ALA A 136 5.38 6.55 9.65
C ALA A 136 6.00 7.31 10.84
N PHE A 137 7.21 7.82 10.68
CA PHE A 137 7.95 8.53 11.71
C PHE A 137 8.12 10.02 11.41
N SER A 138 7.23 10.62 10.62
CA SER A 138 7.19 12.09 10.54
C SER A 138 6.99 12.67 11.94
N PRO A 139 7.57 13.86 12.24
CA PRO A 139 7.47 14.46 13.58
C PRO A 139 6.03 14.53 14.10
N GLU A 140 5.08 14.87 13.24
CA GLU A 140 3.67 14.98 13.56
C GLU A 140 3.04 13.61 13.87
N ASN A 141 3.25 12.61 12.99
CA ASN A 141 2.66 11.29 13.15
C ASN A 141 3.27 10.56 14.34
N TYR A 142 4.59 10.64 14.50
CA TYR A 142 5.27 10.05 15.64
C TYR A 142 4.80 10.64 16.96
N SER A 143 4.74 11.99 17.07
CA SER A 143 4.27 12.67 18.28
C SER A 143 2.82 12.33 18.60
N ARG A 144 1.96 12.23 17.59
CA ARG A 144 0.57 11.80 17.75
C ARG A 144 0.47 10.38 18.31
N LEU A 145 1.19 9.44 17.70
CA LEU A 145 1.17 8.03 18.13
C LEU A 145 1.67 7.84 19.55
N ILE A 146 2.77 8.50 19.93
CA ILE A 146 3.31 8.46 21.30
C ILE A 146 2.28 9.00 22.29
N THR A 147 1.62 10.11 21.96
CA THR A 147 0.57 10.71 22.81
C THR A 147 -0.61 9.74 22.98
N GLU A 148 -1.13 9.19 21.89
CA GLU A 148 -2.24 8.24 21.91
C GLU A 148 -1.90 6.98 22.73
N MET A 149 -0.72 6.42 22.55
CA MET A 149 -0.26 5.24 23.29
C MET A 149 -0.09 5.53 24.78
N HIS A 150 0.42 6.71 25.14
CA HIS A 150 0.55 7.12 26.53
C HIS A 150 -0.80 7.27 27.20
N GLU A 151 -1.72 8.04 26.60
CA GLU A 151 -3.04 8.26 27.16
C GLU A 151 -3.85 6.95 27.29
N ALA A 152 -3.74 6.05 26.31
CA ALA A 152 -4.40 4.74 26.37
C ALA A 152 -3.92 3.86 27.54
N ARG A 153 -2.66 4.02 27.98
CA ARG A 153 -2.02 3.18 29.01
C ARG A 153 -1.84 3.87 30.36
N LYS A 154 -2.05 5.17 30.44
CA LYS A 154 -1.80 5.99 31.63
C LYS A 154 -2.50 5.46 32.89
N ALA A 155 -3.77 5.08 32.78
CA ALA A 155 -4.54 4.56 33.91
C ALA A 155 -3.97 3.23 34.44
N GLU A 156 -3.61 2.31 33.50
CA GLU A 156 -2.99 1.02 33.85
C GLU A 156 -1.60 1.21 34.48
N ALA A 157 -0.77 2.07 33.90
CA ALA A 157 0.56 2.38 34.42
C ALA A 157 0.48 3.00 35.81
N THR A 158 -0.48 3.89 36.05
CA THR A 158 -0.73 4.50 37.38
C THR A 158 -1.12 3.44 38.41
N LEU A 159 -2.02 2.54 38.05
CA LEU A 159 -2.44 1.43 38.93
C LEU A 159 -1.29 0.47 39.21
N TYR A 160 -0.52 0.11 38.18
CA TYR A 160 0.65 -0.75 38.33
C TYR A 160 1.69 -0.13 39.28
N ASN A 161 2.02 1.15 39.11
CA ASN A 161 2.95 1.85 39.97
C ASN A 161 2.48 1.95 41.43
N ALA A 162 1.16 2.08 41.63
CA ALA A 162 0.59 2.15 42.98
C ALA A 162 0.53 0.78 43.71
N THR A 163 0.48 -0.32 42.97
CA THR A 163 0.19 -1.65 43.54
C THR A 163 1.34 -2.66 43.38
N SER A 164 2.23 -2.48 42.43
CA SER A 164 3.31 -3.42 42.16
C SER A 164 4.57 -3.11 42.95
N ARG A 165 5.09 -4.11 43.67
CA ARG A 165 6.42 -4.04 44.29
C ARG A 165 7.59 -4.03 43.29
N PHE A 166 7.32 -4.28 42.02
CA PHE A 166 8.28 -4.27 40.94
C PHE A 166 8.24 -3.00 40.12
N ALA A 167 7.37 -2.05 40.44
CA ALA A 167 7.35 -0.75 39.77
C ALA A 167 8.66 -0.02 40.05
N THR A 168 9.40 0.31 38.98
CA THR A 168 10.69 0.97 39.06
C THR A 168 10.61 2.47 38.73
N ASN A 169 9.56 2.90 38.03
CA ASN A 169 9.37 4.28 37.60
C ASN A 169 8.05 4.85 38.11
N SER A 170 8.07 6.08 38.59
CA SER A 170 6.81 6.81 38.87
C SER A 170 6.16 7.30 37.57
N ILE A 171 4.89 7.66 37.63
CA ILE A 171 4.19 8.22 36.47
C ILE A 171 4.84 9.55 36.02
N GLU A 172 5.33 10.34 37.00
CA GLU A 172 6.04 11.59 36.74
C GLU A 172 7.35 11.36 35.97
N ASN A 173 8.07 10.27 36.26
CA ASN A 173 9.27 9.90 35.51
C ASN A 173 8.93 9.46 34.08
N ILE A 174 7.86 8.67 33.91
CA ILE A 174 7.36 8.27 32.58
C ILE A 174 6.99 9.52 31.76
N GLU A 175 6.26 10.47 32.36
CA GLU A 175 5.88 11.73 31.69
C GLU A 175 7.11 12.63 31.40
N ALA A 176 8.15 12.55 32.20
CA ALA A 176 9.40 13.27 31.95
C ALA A 176 10.16 12.65 30.77
N GLU A 177 10.21 11.31 30.69
CA GLU A 177 10.85 10.59 29.57
C GLU A 177 10.12 10.83 28.23
N LEU A 178 8.79 11.02 28.24
CA LEU A 178 8.04 11.37 27.03
C LEU A 178 8.55 12.63 26.32
N LYS A 179 9.10 13.59 27.07
CA LYS A 179 9.70 14.80 26.48
C LYS A 179 10.86 14.47 25.55
N ASP A 180 11.64 13.44 25.88
CA ASP A 180 12.77 13.00 25.07
C ASP A 180 12.29 12.40 23.74
N PHE A 181 11.16 11.70 23.76
CA PHE A 181 10.55 11.17 22.52
C PHE A 181 10.08 12.31 21.60
N TYR A 182 9.46 13.36 22.12
CA TYR A 182 9.07 14.52 21.32
C TYR A 182 10.28 15.27 20.77
N VAL A 183 11.33 15.44 21.59
CA VAL A 183 12.60 16.04 21.14
C VAL A 183 13.25 15.17 20.04
N PHE A 184 13.21 13.86 20.19
CA PHE A 184 13.70 12.95 19.15
C PHE A 184 12.91 13.14 17.85
N ALA A 185 11.59 13.11 17.90
CA ALA A 185 10.73 13.31 16.74
C ALA A 185 11.07 14.60 15.98
N GLU A 186 11.21 15.71 16.71
CA GLU A 186 11.50 17.04 16.15
C GLU A 186 12.91 17.12 15.55
N LYS A 187 13.90 16.54 16.23
CA LYS A 187 15.31 16.80 15.91
C LYS A 187 16.00 15.74 15.08
N ARG A 188 15.48 14.50 15.09
CA ARG A 188 16.11 13.37 14.41
C ARG A 188 16.22 13.56 12.90
N PRO A 189 15.19 14.04 12.17
CA PRO A 189 15.29 14.27 10.74
C PRO A 189 16.42 15.23 10.37
N GLU A 190 16.46 16.40 11.03
CA GLU A 190 17.51 17.41 10.78
C GLU A 190 18.91 16.87 11.07
N TYR A 191 19.07 16.10 12.15
CA TYR A 191 20.34 15.48 12.49
C TYR A 191 20.81 14.50 11.41
N LEU A 192 19.89 13.69 10.85
CA LEU A 192 20.20 12.77 9.75
C LEU A 192 20.65 13.51 8.50
N TRP A 193 19.89 14.52 8.05
CA TRP A 193 20.21 15.27 6.82
C TRP A 193 21.55 15.98 6.92
N ARG A 194 21.71 16.77 7.97
CA ARG A 194 22.85 17.69 8.10
C ARG A 194 24.13 17.03 8.54
N LEU A 195 24.04 15.92 9.26
CA LEU A 195 25.22 15.27 9.81
C LEU A 195 25.46 13.89 9.22
N GLU A 196 24.55 12.94 9.45
CA GLU A 196 24.82 11.54 9.14
C GLU A 196 24.94 11.30 7.65
N LEU A 197 23.94 11.67 6.84
CA LEU A 197 23.95 11.48 5.39
C LEU A 197 25.04 12.30 4.71
N ARG A 198 25.20 13.57 5.14
CA ARG A 198 26.25 14.43 4.63
C ARG A 198 27.66 13.85 4.82
N GLN A 199 27.93 13.28 5.97
CA GLN A 199 29.26 12.72 6.26
C GLN A 199 29.44 11.33 5.68
N ALA A 200 28.42 10.46 5.74
CA ALA A 200 28.48 9.08 5.26
C ALA A 200 28.49 8.99 3.72
N PHE A 201 27.64 9.77 3.05
CA PHE A 201 27.37 9.66 1.61
C PHE A 201 27.70 10.93 0.81
N LYS A 202 28.22 11.97 1.46
CA LYS A 202 28.66 13.20 0.81
C LYS A 202 27.53 14.04 0.20
N THR A 203 26.30 13.88 0.69
CA THR A 203 25.20 14.77 0.30
C THR A 203 25.48 16.21 0.72
N SER A 204 24.80 17.19 0.13
CA SER A 204 24.99 18.62 0.46
C SER A 204 24.47 18.96 1.87
N GLY A 205 23.52 18.17 2.38
CA GLY A 205 22.77 18.46 3.60
C GLY A 205 21.73 19.57 3.42
N LYS A 206 21.45 19.99 2.18
CA LYS A 206 20.36 20.91 1.84
C LYS A 206 19.08 20.13 1.61
N THR A 207 17.95 20.76 1.90
CA THR A 207 16.64 20.15 1.80
C THR A 207 15.63 21.08 1.12
N TYR A 208 14.57 20.47 0.59
CA TYR A 208 13.36 21.12 0.12
C TYR A 208 12.14 20.40 0.69
N THR A 209 10.96 20.99 0.57
CA THR A 209 9.72 20.45 1.13
C THR A 209 8.71 20.24 0.01
N ILE A 210 8.08 19.06 -0.02
CA ILE A 210 6.91 18.79 -0.85
C ILE A 210 5.68 18.77 0.06
N SER A 211 4.68 19.59 -0.26
CA SER A 211 3.40 19.65 0.45
C SER A 211 2.28 19.23 -0.48
N ILE A 212 1.51 18.23 -0.11
CA ILE A 212 0.42 17.68 -0.90
C ILE A 212 -0.89 17.89 -0.15
N THR A 213 -1.86 18.53 -0.83
CA THR A 213 -3.23 18.62 -0.34
C THR A 213 -3.89 17.24 -0.44
N ALA A 214 -4.57 16.80 0.60
CA ALA A 214 -5.26 15.51 0.63
C ALA A 214 -6.20 15.34 -0.57
N PRO A 215 -6.11 14.24 -1.32
CA PRO A 215 -7.01 14.01 -2.45
C PRO A 215 -8.43 13.69 -1.96
N GLU A 216 -9.43 14.32 -2.53
CA GLU A 216 -10.81 13.88 -2.35
C GLU A 216 -11.10 12.68 -3.25
N ASN A 217 -11.67 11.60 -2.69
CA ASN A 217 -12.01 10.36 -3.41
C ASN A 217 -10.82 9.67 -4.09
N ALA A 218 -9.65 9.74 -3.48
CA ALA A 218 -8.45 9.02 -3.89
C ALA A 218 -7.50 8.85 -2.70
N TYR A 219 -6.41 8.17 -2.93
CA TYR A 219 -5.22 8.22 -2.08
C TYR A 219 -3.98 8.26 -2.96
N ILE A 220 -2.87 8.65 -2.39
CA ILE A 220 -1.57 8.68 -3.07
C ILE A 220 -0.64 7.68 -2.39
N MET A 221 0.19 7.01 -3.15
CA MET A 221 1.32 6.23 -2.64
C MET A 221 2.63 6.93 -2.97
N THR A 222 3.53 6.93 -2.02
CA THR A 222 4.95 7.23 -2.22
C THR A 222 5.75 6.12 -1.53
N GLY A 223 6.51 5.36 -2.29
CA GLY A 223 7.09 4.11 -1.81
C GLY A 223 6.01 3.19 -1.20
N ASN A 224 6.19 2.83 0.07
CA ASN A 224 5.23 2.02 0.84
C ASN A 224 4.26 2.86 1.70
N TRP A 225 4.32 4.18 1.62
CA TRP A 225 3.51 5.07 2.44
C TRP A 225 2.26 5.57 1.71
N LYS A 226 1.10 5.42 2.38
CA LYS A 226 -0.19 5.90 1.88
C LYS A 226 -0.49 7.31 2.42
N ILE A 227 -0.78 8.23 1.51
CA ILE A 227 -1.19 9.61 1.79
C ILE A 227 -2.69 9.72 1.50
N ASP A 228 -3.51 9.92 2.53
CA ASP A 228 -4.95 10.16 2.46
C ASP A 228 -5.39 11.36 3.32
N THR A 229 -4.43 12.07 3.87
CA THR A 229 -4.58 13.36 4.60
C THR A 229 -3.56 14.34 4.05
N ASP A 230 -3.65 15.62 4.44
CA ASP A 230 -2.64 16.60 4.06
C ASP A 230 -1.25 16.10 4.47
N PHE A 231 -0.31 16.20 3.54
CA PHE A 231 1.04 15.68 3.69
C PHE A 231 2.08 16.79 3.53
N SER A 232 3.16 16.68 4.29
CA SER A 232 4.34 17.53 4.12
C SER A 232 5.60 16.72 4.39
N GLY A 233 6.39 16.47 3.35
CA GLY A 233 7.65 15.74 3.41
C GLY A 233 8.86 16.64 3.17
N THR A 234 9.99 16.32 3.83
CA THR A 234 11.27 17.00 3.63
C THR A 234 12.23 16.06 2.92
N TYR A 235 12.80 16.49 1.81
CA TYR A 235 13.66 15.74 0.92
C TYR A 235 15.02 16.41 0.77
N ILE A 236 16.08 15.64 0.56
CA ILE A 236 17.40 16.21 0.25
C ILE A 236 17.49 16.53 -1.24
N VAL A 237 18.17 17.62 -1.57
CA VAL A 237 18.17 18.20 -2.92
C VAL A 237 18.77 17.30 -4.01
N GLU A 238 19.50 16.26 -3.65
CA GLU A 238 20.08 15.29 -4.57
C GLU A 238 19.11 14.17 -4.97
N TYR A 239 17.91 14.10 -4.35
CA TYR A 239 16.95 13.03 -4.58
C TYR A 239 15.57 13.60 -4.87
N GLY A 240 14.92 13.01 -5.85
CA GLY A 240 13.51 13.23 -6.15
C GLY A 240 12.59 12.29 -5.38
N GLU A 241 11.29 12.38 -5.65
CA GLU A 241 10.26 11.49 -5.09
C GLU A 241 9.13 11.27 -6.09
N ASP A 242 8.62 10.05 -6.11
CA ASP A 242 7.52 9.63 -6.95
C ASP A 242 6.22 9.53 -6.15
N PHE A 243 5.14 10.05 -6.71
CA PHE A 243 3.81 10.01 -6.13
C PHE A 243 2.83 9.41 -7.13
N GLU A 244 2.22 8.30 -6.78
CA GLU A 244 1.22 7.65 -7.63
C GLU A 244 -0.17 7.76 -7.01
N ILE A 245 -1.15 8.29 -7.77
CA ILE A 245 -2.51 8.49 -7.30
C ILE A 245 -3.41 7.32 -7.69
N PHE A 246 -4.25 6.89 -6.76
CA PHE A 246 -5.22 5.81 -6.90
C PHE A 246 -6.62 6.35 -6.63
N PRO A 247 -7.41 6.66 -7.66
CA PRO A 247 -8.77 7.10 -7.49
C PRO A 247 -9.67 6.04 -6.85
N ALA A 248 -10.63 6.49 -6.05
CA ALA A 248 -11.67 5.62 -5.50
C ALA A 248 -12.61 5.13 -6.61
N VAL A 249 -13.28 4.01 -6.36
CA VAL A 249 -14.25 3.44 -7.30
C VAL A 249 -15.31 4.46 -7.70
N GLY A 250 -15.52 4.65 -9.00
CA GLY A 250 -16.42 5.65 -9.57
C GLY A 250 -15.79 7.04 -9.80
N TYR A 251 -14.48 7.13 -9.61
CA TYR A 251 -13.71 8.35 -9.87
C TYR A 251 -12.54 8.05 -10.81
N GLU A 252 -12.05 9.08 -11.49
CA GLU A 252 -10.87 9.01 -12.34
C GLU A 252 -9.95 10.19 -12.04
N PHE A 253 -8.65 9.97 -12.20
CA PHE A 253 -7.66 11.01 -12.07
C PHE A 253 -7.75 11.94 -13.30
N SER A 254 -7.71 13.25 -13.06
CA SER A 254 -7.72 14.24 -14.12
C SER A 254 -6.33 14.81 -14.37
N HIS A 255 -5.75 15.45 -13.37
CA HIS A 255 -4.42 16.05 -13.49
C HIS A 255 -3.84 16.43 -12.12
N TRP A 256 -2.56 16.74 -12.12
CA TRP A 256 -1.86 17.36 -10.99
C TRP A 256 -1.78 18.88 -11.19
N ILE A 257 -1.92 19.62 -10.09
CA ILE A 257 -1.57 21.04 -10.01
C ILE A 257 -0.31 21.14 -9.16
N VAL A 258 0.80 21.59 -9.75
CA VAL A 258 2.08 21.77 -9.07
C VAL A 258 2.45 23.25 -9.07
N ASN A 259 2.70 23.81 -7.89
CA ASN A 259 2.99 25.22 -7.69
C ASN A 259 1.94 26.18 -8.32
N GLY A 260 0.68 25.73 -8.40
CA GLY A 260 -0.43 26.48 -8.99
C GLY A 260 -0.62 26.30 -10.49
N GLU A 261 0.23 25.52 -11.16
CA GLU A 261 0.14 25.25 -12.59
C GLU A 261 -0.29 23.79 -12.85
N VAL A 262 -1.14 23.57 -13.85
CA VAL A 262 -1.53 22.22 -14.33
C VAL A 262 -0.39 21.68 -15.17
N ILE A 263 0.23 20.57 -14.75
CA ILE A 263 1.44 20.09 -15.43
C ILE A 263 1.40 18.65 -15.93
N VAL A 264 0.62 17.76 -15.35
CA VAL A 264 0.68 16.32 -15.70
C VAL A 264 -0.70 15.69 -15.66
N GLU A 265 -1.02 14.89 -16.68
CA GLU A 265 -2.23 14.05 -16.77
C GLU A 265 -1.96 12.57 -16.46
N ASP A 266 -0.71 12.18 -16.16
CA ASP A 266 -0.34 10.83 -15.74
C ASP A 266 -0.61 10.64 -14.24
N THR A 267 -1.02 9.44 -13.83
CA THR A 267 -1.23 9.09 -12.42
C THR A 267 0.05 9.11 -11.60
N LEU A 268 1.20 8.92 -12.23
CA LEU A 268 2.54 9.01 -11.63
C LEU A 268 3.09 10.43 -11.80
N LEU A 269 3.44 11.06 -10.69
CA LEU A 269 4.10 12.36 -10.62
C LEU A 269 5.48 12.20 -10.00
N SER A 270 6.54 12.48 -10.78
CA SER A 270 7.92 12.54 -10.30
C SER A 270 8.32 13.99 -10.06
N LEU A 271 8.84 14.29 -8.87
CA LEU A 271 9.25 15.63 -8.45
C LEU A 271 10.68 15.61 -7.93
N ASP A 272 11.41 16.66 -8.21
CA ASP A 272 12.75 16.87 -7.68
C ASP A 272 12.98 18.33 -7.26
N PHE A 273 14.20 18.66 -6.84
CA PHE A 273 14.54 20.00 -6.39
C PHE A 273 14.43 21.08 -7.48
N GLU A 274 14.50 20.72 -8.76
CA GLU A 274 14.38 21.67 -9.86
C GLU A 274 12.95 22.23 -9.97
N ASP A 275 11.96 21.48 -9.48
CA ASP A 275 10.55 21.91 -9.42
C ASP A 275 10.28 22.88 -8.27
N ALA A 276 11.22 23.06 -7.32
CA ALA A 276 10.98 23.82 -6.11
C ALA A 276 11.06 25.34 -6.32
N ILE A 277 10.08 26.06 -5.84
CA ILE A 277 10.08 27.51 -5.69
C ILE A 277 10.37 27.84 -4.22
N ASP A 278 11.44 28.59 -3.95
CA ASP A 278 11.88 28.92 -2.60
C ASP A 278 12.05 27.68 -1.68
N ASN A 279 12.62 26.60 -2.21
CA ASN A 279 12.79 25.29 -1.57
C ASN A 279 11.47 24.61 -1.19
N LYS A 280 10.37 24.92 -1.87
CA LYS A 280 9.08 24.32 -1.61
C LYS A 280 8.36 23.95 -2.91
N ILE A 281 7.71 22.78 -2.90
CA ILE A 281 6.78 22.34 -3.94
C ILE A 281 5.41 22.17 -3.30
N THR A 282 4.37 22.68 -3.95
CA THR A 282 2.97 22.46 -3.53
C THR A 282 2.26 21.65 -4.59
N VAL A 283 1.55 20.60 -4.17
CA VAL A 283 0.86 19.67 -5.05
C VAL A 283 -0.60 19.56 -4.65
N THR A 284 -1.48 19.65 -5.63
CA THR A 284 -2.91 19.38 -5.47
C THR A 284 -3.35 18.42 -6.56
N PRO A 285 -3.75 17.18 -6.22
CA PRO A 285 -4.32 16.25 -7.18
C PRO A 285 -5.77 16.63 -7.50
N VAL A 286 -6.17 16.51 -8.75
CA VAL A 286 -7.55 16.72 -9.18
C VAL A 286 -8.14 15.40 -9.65
N VAL A 287 -9.16 14.96 -8.93
CA VAL A 287 -9.91 13.74 -9.20
C VAL A 287 -11.34 14.12 -9.54
N VAL A 288 -11.86 13.59 -10.61
CA VAL A 288 -13.22 13.86 -11.09
C VAL A 288 -14.07 12.61 -11.00
N ARG A 289 -15.37 12.79 -10.87
CA ARG A 289 -16.28 11.65 -10.93
C ARG A 289 -16.18 11.02 -12.32
N GLN A 290 -16.05 9.71 -12.36
CA GLN A 290 -15.99 8.94 -13.60
C GLN A 290 -17.21 9.27 -14.47
N THR A 291 -16.97 9.89 -15.63
CA THR A 291 -18.04 10.26 -16.54
C THR A 291 -18.39 9.10 -17.45
N GLU A 292 -19.62 8.82 -17.50
CA GLU A 292 -20.57 8.27 -18.48
C GLU A 292 -20.19 7.07 -19.38
N ASN A 293 -18.93 6.66 -19.54
CA ASN A 293 -18.57 5.66 -20.57
C ASN A 293 -18.05 4.33 -20.02
N LEU A 294 -17.76 4.22 -18.71
CA LEU A 294 -17.28 2.98 -18.09
C LEU A 294 -18.39 2.33 -17.29
N HIS A 295 -19.05 1.34 -17.89
CA HIS A 295 -20.18 0.67 -17.28
C HIS A 295 -19.98 -0.84 -17.20
N LEU A 296 -20.54 -1.43 -16.13
CA LEU A 296 -20.76 -2.87 -16.11
C LEU A 296 -21.69 -3.26 -17.26
N THR A 297 -21.43 -4.40 -17.86
CA THR A 297 -22.25 -4.96 -18.93
C THR A 297 -22.89 -6.28 -18.50
N VAL A 298 -24.03 -6.62 -19.06
CA VAL A 298 -24.60 -7.95 -18.86
C VAL A 298 -23.76 -8.98 -19.62
N TYR A 299 -23.25 -9.97 -18.91
CA TYR A 299 -22.41 -11.03 -19.46
C TYR A 299 -23.18 -12.30 -19.71
N GLU A 300 -24.05 -12.69 -18.77
CA GLU A 300 -24.74 -13.97 -18.81
C GLU A 300 -26.10 -13.85 -18.13
N TYR A 301 -27.05 -14.65 -18.56
CA TYR A 301 -28.29 -14.85 -17.84
C TYR A 301 -28.81 -16.28 -17.99
N SER A 302 -29.58 -16.70 -16.98
CA SER A 302 -30.40 -17.90 -17.00
C SER A 302 -31.88 -17.52 -16.83
N ALA A 303 -32.76 -18.06 -17.64
CA ALA A 303 -34.21 -17.85 -17.62
C ALA A 303 -34.96 -19.20 -17.60
N SER A 304 -34.47 -20.13 -16.77
CA SER A 304 -35.01 -21.49 -16.65
C SER A 304 -36.10 -21.67 -15.59
N GLY A 305 -36.67 -20.57 -15.09
CA GLY A 305 -37.77 -20.53 -14.13
C GLY A 305 -37.38 -20.78 -12.66
N SER A 306 -36.65 -21.83 -12.39
CA SER A 306 -36.20 -22.15 -11.02
C SER A 306 -34.78 -21.64 -10.71
N GLN A 307 -34.06 -21.21 -11.73
CA GLN A 307 -32.65 -20.84 -11.67
C GLN A 307 -32.37 -19.51 -12.37
N ASP A 308 -33.34 -18.58 -12.32
CA ASP A 308 -33.16 -17.27 -12.95
C ASP A 308 -32.09 -16.47 -12.24
N TYR A 309 -31.11 -16.01 -13.00
CA TYR A 309 -30.06 -15.12 -12.54
C TYR A 309 -29.51 -14.30 -13.71
N LEU A 310 -28.76 -13.25 -13.33
CA LEU A 310 -28.06 -12.38 -14.28
C LEU A 310 -26.65 -12.15 -13.75
N VAL A 311 -25.68 -12.15 -14.66
CA VAL A 311 -24.28 -11.87 -14.35
C VAL A 311 -23.88 -10.56 -15.00
N LEU A 312 -23.41 -9.62 -14.17
CA LEU A 312 -22.75 -8.40 -14.62
C LEU A 312 -21.23 -8.63 -14.67
N TYR A 313 -20.59 -7.99 -15.62
CA TYR A 313 -19.16 -8.09 -15.87
C TYR A 313 -18.53 -6.71 -15.96
N ASN A 314 -17.34 -6.53 -15.38
CA ASN A 314 -16.53 -5.36 -15.58
C ASN A 314 -15.54 -5.60 -16.74
N PRO A 315 -15.80 -5.04 -17.94
CA PRO A 315 -14.90 -5.21 -19.09
C PRO A 315 -13.72 -4.24 -19.11
N HIS A 316 -13.62 -3.37 -18.12
CA HIS A 316 -12.64 -2.29 -18.06
C HIS A 316 -11.42 -2.69 -17.24
N ASP A 317 -10.36 -1.92 -17.33
CA ASP A 317 -9.10 -2.08 -16.60
C ASP A 317 -9.08 -1.36 -15.24
N VAL A 318 -10.21 -0.76 -14.84
CA VAL A 318 -10.41 -0.09 -13.56
C VAL A 318 -11.55 -0.74 -12.77
N ALA A 319 -11.48 -0.69 -11.44
CA ALA A 319 -12.55 -1.16 -10.58
C ALA A 319 -13.79 -0.27 -10.69
N LEU A 320 -14.97 -0.87 -10.79
CA LEU A 320 -16.27 -0.20 -10.81
C LEU A 320 -17.07 -0.54 -9.56
N THR A 321 -18.14 0.19 -9.29
CA THR A 321 -19.10 -0.15 -8.23
C THR A 321 -20.45 -0.49 -8.80
N THR A 322 -21.14 -1.45 -8.19
CA THR A 322 -22.56 -1.70 -8.52
C THR A 322 -23.52 -0.64 -8.00
N LYS A 323 -23.06 0.29 -7.16
CA LYS A 323 -23.86 1.41 -6.64
C LYS A 323 -24.34 2.30 -7.79
N GLY A 324 -25.63 2.58 -7.83
CA GLY A 324 -26.24 3.40 -8.88
C GLY A 324 -26.81 2.59 -10.06
N TYR A 325 -26.43 1.31 -10.17
CA TYR A 325 -27.02 0.44 -11.19
C TYR A 325 -28.41 -0.05 -10.79
N GLN A 326 -29.22 -0.20 -11.81
CA GLN A 326 -30.62 -0.62 -11.70
C GLN A 326 -30.93 -1.69 -12.75
N LEU A 327 -31.69 -2.68 -12.35
CA LEU A 327 -32.21 -3.75 -13.21
C LEU A 327 -33.73 -3.71 -13.28
N SER A 328 -34.28 -4.03 -14.43
CA SER A 328 -35.71 -4.14 -14.63
C SER A 328 -36.03 -5.14 -15.77
N ASP A 329 -37.22 -5.74 -15.67
CA ASP A 329 -37.89 -6.48 -16.73
C ASP A 329 -38.95 -5.64 -17.49
N SER A 330 -39.02 -4.32 -17.19
CA SER A 330 -40.04 -3.43 -17.72
C SER A 330 -39.47 -2.08 -18.13
N ALA A 331 -39.63 -1.69 -19.40
CA ALA A 331 -39.24 -0.40 -19.93
C ALA A 331 -39.91 0.79 -19.20
N SER A 332 -41.14 0.58 -18.69
CA SER A 332 -41.88 1.65 -17.98
C SER A 332 -41.45 1.85 -16.54
N LYS A 333 -40.62 0.95 -15.98
CA LYS A 333 -40.10 0.98 -14.60
C LYS A 333 -38.61 0.63 -14.55
N PRO A 334 -37.71 1.45 -15.09
CA PRO A 334 -36.29 1.10 -15.23
C PRO A 334 -35.59 0.88 -13.89
N GLY A 335 -36.06 1.47 -12.80
CA GLY A 335 -35.52 1.34 -11.46
C GLY A 335 -36.18 0.27 -10.57
N LYS A 336 -36.71 -0.83 -11.15
CA LYS A 336 -37.41 -1.87 -10.40
C LYS A 336 -36.56 -2.52 -9.29
N TYR A 337 -35.28 -2.68 -9.52
CA TYR A 337 -34.31 -3.15 -8.55
C TYR A 337 -33.03 -2.28 -8.61
N THR A 338 -32.65 -1.68 -7.49
CA THR A 338 -31.38 -0.96 -7.35
C THR A 338 -30.37 -1.87 -6.70
N LEU A 339 -29.19 -2.02 -7.30
CA LEU A 339 -28.16 -2.88 -6.79
C LEU A 339 -27.51 -2.26 -5.54
N PRO A 340 -27.21 -3.09 -4.51
CA PRO A 340 -26.37 -2.65 -3.39
C PRO A 340 -24.96 -2.36 -3.88
N GLY A 341 -24.25 -1.46 -3.19
CA GLY A 341 -22.86 -1.12 -3.54
C GLY A 341 -21.91 -2.29 -3.26
N LYS A 342 -21.29 -2.82 -4.31
CA LYS A 342 -20.18 -3.78 -4.29
C LYS A 342 -19.12 -3.31 -5.24
N ILE A 343 -17.84 -3.43 -4.88
CA ILE A 343 -16.72 -3.21 -5.80
C ILE A 343 -16.63 -4.41 -6.73
N VAL A 344 -16.38 -4.14 -8.01
CA VAL A 344 -16.21 -5.12 -9.09
C VAL A 344 -14.87 -4.83 -9.76
N GLU A 345 -13.90 -5.64 -9.46
CA GLU A 345 -12.53 -5.48 -9.97
C GLU A 345 -12.47 -5.68 -11.49
N PRO A 346 -11.40 -5.24 -12.17
CA PRO A 346 -11.17 -5.51 -13.59
C PRO A 346 -11.31 -6.99 -13.92
N GLY A 347 -12.19 -7.31 -14.88
CA GLY A 347 -12.46 -8.68 -15.29
C GLY A 347 -13.33 -9.50 -14.32
N GLU A 348 -13.81 -8.92 -13.22
CA GLU A 348 -14.65 -9.60 -12.22
C GLU A 348 -16.12 -9.67 -12.68
N PHE A 349 -16.82 -10.67 -12.13
CA PHE A 349 -18.24 -10.93 -12.35
C PHE A 349 -19.05 -10.76 -11.06
N VAL A 350 -20.27 -10.25 -11.21
CA VAL A 350 -21.24 -10.14 -10.12
C VAL A 350 -22.53 -10.83 -10.51
N VAL A 351 -22.96 -11.79 -9.69
CA VAL A 351 -24.21 -12.53 -9.92
C VAL A 351 -25.35 -11.88 -9.15
N VAL A 352 -26.45 -11.63 -9.85
CA VAL A 352 -27.72 -11.14 -9.31
C VAL A 352 -28.76 -12.21 -9.51
N TYR A 353 -29.24 -12.81 -8.43
CA TYR A 353 -30.24 -13.87 -8.48
C TYR A 353 -31.65 -13.30 -8.52
N SER A 354 -32.58 -14.05 -9.12
CA SER A 354 -34.01 -13.80 -9.00
C SER A 354 -34.53 -14.26 -7.63
N ASP A 355 -35.61 -13.64 -7.15
CA ASP A 355 -36.28 -14.05 -5.92
C ASP A 355 -36.84 -15.48 -5.94
N ASN A 356 -37.06 -16.05 -7.12
CA ASN A 356 -37.48 -17.44 -7.30
C ASN A 356 -36.32 -18.42 -7.44
N TYR A 357 -35.04 -17.96 -7.34
CA TYR A 357 -33.89 -18.86 -7.42
C TYR A 357 -33.84 -19.81 -6.22
N ILE A 358 -33.78 -21.12 -6.52
CA ILE A 358 -33.67 -22.18 -5.51
C ILE A 358 -32.21 -22.46 -5.25
N GLY A 359 -31.70 -22.17 -4.09
CA GLY A 359 -30.27 -22.31 -3.73
C GLY A 359 -29.72 -21.13 -2.92
N ARG A 360 -30.58 -20.33 -2.40
CA ARG A 360 -30.34 -19.07 -1.69
C ARG A 360 -29.73 -19.17 -0.29
N GLU A 361 -28.97 -20.11 0.02
CA GLU A 361 -28.54 -20.30 1.42
C GLU A 361 -27.41 -19.36 1.90
N THR A 362 -26.98 -18.39 1.10
CA THR A 362 -25.88 -17.50 1.48
C THR A 362 -26.36 -16.04 1.63
N LEU A 363 -26.15 -15.51 2.81
CA LEU A 363 -26.57 -14.19 3.34
C LEU A 363 -26.02 -12.94 2.59
N HIS A 364 -25.33 -13.08 1.45
CA HIS A 364 -24.66 -11.97 0.76
C HIS A 364 -24.94 -11.89 -0.74
N GLN A 365 -25.96 -12.58 -1.24
CA GLN A 365 -26.29 -12.57 -2.66
C GLN A 365 -27.24 -11.42 -3.01
N MET A 366 -26.92 -10.72 -4.10
CA MET A 366 -27.84 -9.74 -4.70
C MET A 366 -29.06 -10.46 -5.24
N SER A 367 -30.25 -9.98 -4.94
CA SER A 367 -31.49 -10.62 -5.30
C SER A 367 -32.49 -9.63 -5.86
N MET A 368 -32.80 -9.77 -7.17
CA MET A 368 -33.81 -8.97 -7.84
C MET A 368 -35.24 -9.54 -7.62
N PRO A 369 -36.24 -8.65 -7.43
CA PRO A 369 -37.61 -9.05 -7.10
C PRO A 369 -38.47 -9.51 -8.33
N PHE A 370 -37.81 -9.99 -9.36
CA PHE A 370 -38.48 -10.48 -10.57
C PHE A 370 -37.69 -11.62 -11.22
N GLY A 371 -38.37 -12.50 -11.92
CA GLY A 371 -37.77 -13.54 -12.74
C GLY A 371 -37.57 -13.08 -14.19
N LEU A 372 -36.87 -13.89 -14.96
CA LEU A 372 -36.64 -13.67 -16.39
C LEU A 372 -37.52 -14.61 -17.19
N LYS A 373 -38.25 -14.07 -18.17
CA LYS A 373 -39.13 -14.89 -19.03
C LYS A 373 -38.78 -14.67 -20.48
N GLN A 374 -38.92 -15.75 -21.24
CA GLN A 374 -38.79 -15.74 -22.70
C GLN A 374 -39.64 -14.60 -23.31
N GLY A 375 -39.04 -13.86 -24.24
CA GLY A 375 -39.69 -12.78 -24.98
C GLY A 375 -39.76 -11.44 -24.21
N GLU A 376 -39.38 -11.41 -22.95
CA GLU A 376 -39.19 -10.17 -22.20
C GLU A 376 -37.82 -9.55 -22.50
N ASN A 377 -37.60 -8.30 -22.03
CA ASN A 377 -36.33 -7.65 -22.08
C ASN A 377 -35.79 -7.39 -20.67
N ILE A 378 -34.47 -7.52 -20.50
CA ILE A 378 -33.73 -7.06 -19.37
C ILE A 378 -33.23 -5.66 -19.70
N TYR A 379 -33.46 -4.73 -18.78
CA TYR A 379 -32.99 -3.34 -18.86
C TYR A 379 -31.94 -3.11 -17.76
N LEU A 380 -30.71 -2.80 -18.18
CA LEU A 380 -29.65 -2.33 -17.29
C LEU A 380 -29.57 -0.81 -17.39
N SER A 381 -29.70 -0.13 -16.27
CA SER A 381 -29.60 1.33 -16.18
C SER A 381 -28.58 1.75 -15.11
N PHE A 382 -28.03 2.95 -15.26
CA PHE A 382 -27.18 3.61 -14.27
C PHE A 382 -27.72 5.00 -13.99
N GLU A 383 -28.01 5.31 -12.72
CA GLU A 383 -28.60 6.59 -12.30
C GLU A 383 -29.81 7.01 -13.16
N ASN A 384 -30.70 6.08 -13.43
CA ASN A 384 -31.90 6.21 -14.28
C ASN A 384 -31.64 6.40 -15.79
N ARG A 385 -30.39 6.31 -16.25
CA ARG A 385 -30.07 6.29 -17.68
C ARG A 385 -29.97 4.84 -18.17
N LEU A 386 -30.72 4.50 -19.19
CA LEU A 386 -30.66 3.18 -19.82
C LEU A 386 -29.28 2.99 -20.48
N LEU A 387 -28.60 1.93 -20.10
CA LEU A 387 -27.31 1.53 -20.66
C LEU A 387 -27.47 0.41 -21.70
N GLU A 388 -28.25 -0.60 -21.36
CA GLU A 388 -28.35 -1.83 -22.17
C GLU A 388 -29.76 -2.41 -22.12
N THR A 389 -30.19 -2.97 -23.25
CA THR A 389 -31.44 -3.75 -23.37
C THR A 389 -31.08 -5.08 -23.97
N ILE A 390 -31.46 -6.17 -23.30
CA ILE A 390 -31.18 -7.55 -23.73
C ILE A 390 -32.50 -8.30 -23.83
N SER A 391 -32.74 -8.88 -24.99
CA SER A 391 -33.91 -9.73 -25.18
C SER A 391 -33.65 -11.13 -24.63
N VAL A 392 -34.53 -11.60 -23.76
CA VAL A 392 -34.50 -12.95 -23.21
C VAL A 392 -34.99 -13.95 -24.28
N ILE A 393 -34.06 -14.79 -24.75
CA ILE A 393 -34.35 -15.82 -25.74
C ILE A 393 -34.92 -17.09 -25.08
N ASP A 394 -35.51 -17.96 -25.88
CA ASP A 394 -35.92 -19.30 -25.45
C ASP A 394 -34.65 -20.15 -25.26
N LEU A 395 -34.44 -20.66 -24.06
CA LEU A 395 -33.30 -21.49 -23.71
C LEU A 395 -33.73 -22.97 -23.61
N HIS A 396 -32.96 -23.86 -24.18
CA HIS A 396 -33.13 -25.30 -23.96
C HIS A 396 -32.78 -25.67 -22.50
N ASP A 397 -33.35 -26.80 -22.06
CA ASP A 397 -33.10 -27.30 -20.71
C ASP A 397 -31.58 -27.46 -20.42
N GLY A 398 -31.13 -26.88 -19.32
CA GLY A 398 -29.73 -26.90 -18.92
C GLY A 398 -28.81 -25.94 -19.71
N CYS A 399 -29.39 -25.03 -20.47
CA CYS A 399 -28.65 -23.98 -21.18
C CYS A 399 -28.82 -22.61 -20.51
N ILE A 400 -27.83 -21.77 -20.73
CA ILE A 400 -27.76 -20.37 -20.34
C ILE A 400 -27.47 -19.51 -21.56
N CYS A 401 -27.68 -18.21 -21.47
CA CYS A 401 -27.30 -17.26 -22.51
C CYS A 401 -26.10 -16.47 -22.07
N ARG A 402 -24.98 -16.55 -22.80
CA ARG A 402 -23.70 -15.94 -22.47
C ARG A 402 -23.24 -15.01 -23.59
N ARG A 403 -22.70 -13.85 -23.22
CA ARG A 403 -22.10 -12.88 -24.15
C ARG A 403 -20.73 -13.37 -24.58
N ASN A 404 -20.49 -13.39 -25.89
CA ASN A 404 -19.15 -13.52 -26.43
C ASN A 404 -18.44 -12.15 -26.33
N LEU A 405 -17.35 -12.11 -25.60
CA LEU A 405 -16.60 -10.85 -25.35
C LEU A 405 -15.86 -10.31 -26.59
N THR A 406 -15.74 -11.12 -27.66
CA THR A 406 -15.07 -10.70 -28.90
C THR A 406 -16.04 -9.96 -29.84
N ASP A 407 -17.28 -10.45 -30.00
CA ASP A 407 -18.25 -9.84 -30.92
C ASP A 407 -19.42 -9.15 -30.23
N GLY A 408 -19.48 -9.22 -28.89
CA GLY A 408 -20.51 -8.59 -28.05
C GLY A 408 -21.90 -9.25 -28.12
N LYS A 409 -22.07 -10.34 -28.87
CA LYS A 409 -23.37 -11.00 -29.08
C LYS A 409 -23.61 -12.07 -28.03
N PHE A 410 -24.89 -12.32 -27.77
CA PHE A 410 -25.35 -13.38 -26.89
C PHE A 410 -25.59 -14.70 -27.64
N TYR A 411 -25.12 -15.77 -27.04
CA TYR A 411 -25.28 -17.12 -27.55
C TYR A 411 -25.76 -18.06 -26.46
N GLU A 412 -26.66 -18.98 -26.84
CA GLU A 412 -27.01 -20.08 -25.97
C GLU A 412 -25.83 -21.04 -25.82
N THR A 413 -25.54 -21.44 -24.58
CA THR A 413 -24.49 -22.40 -24.24
C THR A 413 -24.95 -23.30 -23.11
N LYS A 414 -24.35 -24.48 -22.95
CA LYS A 414 -24.62 -25.33 -21.78
C LYS A 414 -24.12 -24.64 -20.52
N ALA A 415 -24.91 -24.76 -19.46
CA ALA A 415 -24.43 -24.37 -18.13
C ALA A 415 -23.25 -25.28 -17.72
N ASP A 416 -22.17 -24.67 -17.22
CA ASP A 416 -20.98 -25.38 -16.75
C ASP A 416 -21.23 -26.13 -15.44
#